data_b4fa123ff9e2b54a564a8eb952dc3a7a
#
_entry.id   b4fa123ff9e2b54a564a8eb952dc3a7a
#
_cell.length_a   1.000
_cell.length_b   1.000
_cell.length_c   1.000
_cell.angle_alpha   90.00
_cell.angle_beta   90.00
_cell.angle_gamma   90.00
#
_symmetry.space_group_name_H-M   'P 1'
#
loop_
_entity.id
_entity.type
_entity.pdbx_description
1 polymer ?
#
loop_
_entity_poly.entity_id
_entity_poly.type
_entity_poly.pdbx_seq_one_letter_code
_entity_poly.pdbx_strand_id
1 'polypeptide(L)'
;MESIHGKRPLFVSVPYTRTPYERGDPINSFMSWIGGKKALRDEIVARFPLEFERYIEVFGGAGWVLFHKQPNDMEVFNDLNGSLVNLYRCVREEPEKLKEELRYLLNSRLDFKYMKQMLNAQANIPDVRRAAYYYALIRYSYSSATRTFGGQPHSLWSDYPLIDAAAKRLQRVVIENKDCLKLIEQYDRPDSFFYCDPPYYNADKCYDTASQGGFDHAGLADTLQGISGKFLLSYNDCPEIRALYSHDGIMIESTERLSNLAQRYDGGRQYPELLISNYDTTERARMTEQLTIFDLDERII
;
A
#
# COMPACT_ATOMS: atom_id res chain seq x y z
N MET A 1 -10.53 49.16 43.58
CA MET A 1 -10.10 47.80 43.20
C MET A 1 -11.17 47.24 42.28
N GLU A 2 -11.05 47.51 40.99
CA GLU A 2 -11.98 47.03 39.95
C GLU A 2 -11.45 45.76 39.33
N SER A 3 -12.29 44.76 39.35
CA SER A 3 -12.05 43.42 38.84
C SER A 3 -12.17 43.39 37.30
N ILE A 4 -11.05 43.18 36.62
CA ILE A 4 -11.04 42.98 35.17
C ILE A 4 -11.45 41.54 34.85
N HIS A 5 -12.69 41.35 34.43
CA HIS A 5 -13.17 40.10 33.86
C HIS A 5 -12.72 40.00 32.40
N GLY A 6 -11.69 39.19 32.14
CA GLY A 6 -11.25 38.83 30.79
C GLY A 6 -12.31 38.03 30.06
N LYS A 7 -12.88 38.61 29.00
CA LYS A 7 -13.73 37.90 28.05
C LYS A 7 -12.92 36.88 27.28
N ARG A 8 -13.26 35.59 27.39
CA ARG A 8 -12.73 34.53 26.52
C ARG A 8 -13.16 34.78 25.06
N PRO A 9 -12.30 34.64 24.07
CA PRO A 9 -12.69 34.77 22.67
C PRO A 9 -13.70 33.65 22.33
N LEU A 10 -14.85 34.03 21.78
CA LEU A 10 -15.83 33.16 21.17
C LEU A 10 -15.18 32.55 19.91
N PHE A 11 -14.85 31.27 19.96
CA PHE A 11 -14.54 30.50 18.74
C PHE A 11 -15.84 30.42 17.93
N VAL A 12 -15.94 31.24 16.89
CA VAL A 12 -16.95 31.07 15.84
C VAL A 12 -16.53 29.82 15.07
N SER A 13 -17.26 28.73 15.25
CA SER A 13 -17.13 27.56 14.38
C SER A 13 -17.58 27.95 12.98
N VAL A 14 -16.61 28.18 12.09
CA VAL A 14 -16.89 28.29 10.66
C VAL A 14 -17.41 26.92 10.22
N PRO A 15 -18.62 26.82 9.64
CA PRO A 15 -19.10 25.55 9.14
C PRO A 15 -18.13 25.08 8.05
N TYR A 16 -17.51 23.92 8.27
CA TYR A 16 -16.67 23.26 7.31
C TYR A 16 -17.56 22.83 6.12
N THR A 17 -17.69 23.70 5.12
CA THR A 17 -18.32 23.32 3.86
C THR A 17 -17.42 22.32 3.19
N ARG A 18 -17.83 21.04 3.19
CA ARG A 18 -17.20 19.98 2.39
C ARG A 18 -17.23 20.45 0.91
N THR A 19 -16.09 20.96 0.41
CA THR A 19 -15.88 21.04 -1.02
C THR A 19 -15.92 19.62 -1.56
N PRO A 20 -16.70 19.30 -2.60
CA PRO A 20 -16.66 18.00 -3.22
C PRO A 20 -15.20 17.75 -3.65
N TYR A 21 -14.56 16.75 -3.05
CA TYR A 21 -13.25 16.31 -3.51
C TYR A 21 -13.43 15.78 -4.93
N GLU A 22 -12.77 16.41 -5.90
CA GLU A 22 -12.67 15.85 -7.24
C GLU A 22 -11.97 14.50 -7.09
N ARG A 23 -12.72 13.41 -7.26
CA ARG A 23 -12.20 12.04 -7.19
C ARG A 23 -11.18 11.92 -8.31
N GLY A 24 -9.90 11.93 -7.93
CA GLY A 24 -8.81 11.79 -8.89
C GLY A 24 -8.88 10.43 -9.59
N ASP A 25 -8.49 10.41 -10.86
CA ASP A 25 -8.37 9.16 -11.60
C ASP A 25 -7.37 8.21 -10.93
N PRO A 26 -7.54 6.88 -11.08
CA PRO A 26 -6.56 5.90 -10.65
C PRO A 26 -5.18 6.21 -11.25
N ILE A 27 -4.15 6.14 -10.42
CA ILE A 27 -2.77 6.37 -10.86
C ILE A 27 -1.92 5.12 -10.67
N ASN A 28 -0.79 5.05 -11.35
CA ASN A 28 0.21 4.03 -11.07
C ASN A 28 1.03 4.39 -9.84
N SER A 29 1.51 3.38 -9.12
CA SER A 29 2.53 3.60 -8.10
C SER A 29 3.78 4.23 -8.71
N PHE A 30 4.42 5.11 -7.94
CA PHE A 30 5.66 5.78 -8.35
C PHE A 30 6.89 4.86 -8.28
N MET A 31 6.75 3.64 -7.74
CA MET A 31 7.84 2.68 -7.65
C MET A 31 7.39 1.24 -7.90
N SER A 32 8.36 0.37 -8.15
CA SER A 32 8.19 -1.08 -8.15
C SER A 32 8.55 -1.66 -6.78
N TRP A 33 7.95 -2.80 -6.42
CA TRP A 33 8.18 -3.48 -5.15
C TRP A 33 8.15 -4.99 -5.32
N ILE A 34 8.94 -5.72 -4.53
CA ILE A 34 8.90 -7.19 -4.53
C ILE A 34 7.52 -7.62 -4.03
N GLY A 35 6.88 -8.54 -4.71
CA GLY A 35 5.53 -8.99 -4.33
C GLY A 35 4.40 -8.02 -4.67
N GLY A 36 4.71 -6.82 -5.19
CA GLY A 36 3.70 -5.78 -5.48
C GLY A 36 2.56 -6.26 -6.37
N LYS A 37 1.33 -5.86 -6.04
CA LYS A 37 0.06 -6.33 -6.60
C LYS A 37 -0.36 -5.64 -7.90
N LYS A 38 0.60 -5.12 -8.69
CA LYS A 38 0.29 -4.43 -9.96
C LYS A 38 -0.63 -5.23 -10.88
N ALA A 39 -0.37 -6.53 -11.01
CA ALA A 39 -1.12 -7.40 -11.92
C ALA A 39 -2.50 -7.80 -11.38
N LEU A 40 -2.68 -7.82 -10.05
CA LEU A 40 -3.92 -8.25 -9.39
C LEU A 40 -4.77 -7.08 -8.87
N ARG A 41 -4.30 -5.85 -8.98
CA ARG A 41 -4.96 -4.68 -8.39
C ARG A 41 -6.41 -4.49 -8.84
N ASP A 42 -6.70 -4.78 -10.11
CA ASP A 42 -8.05 -4.69 -10.68
C ASP A 42 -8.97 -5.75 -10.04
N GLU A 43 -8.49 -6.99 -9.94
CA GLU A 43 -9.20 -8.09 -9.30
C GLU A 43 -9.41 -7.85 -7.80
N ILE A 44 -8.40 -7.30 -7.11
CA ILE A 44 -8.48 -6.95 -5.69
C ILE A 44 -9.53 -5.86 -5.47
N VAL A 45 -9.51 -4.79 -6.26
CA VAL A 45 -10.48 -3.68 -6.13
C VAL A 45 -11.91 -4.11 -6.50
N ALA A 46 -12.07 -5.01 -7.48
CA ALA A 46 -13.37 -5.57 -7.83
C ALA A 46 -14.02 -6.38 -6.68
N ARG A 47 -13.20 -6.87 -5.74
CA ARG A 47 -13.64 -7.65 -4.57
C ARG A 47 -13.80 -6.83 -3.29
N PHE A 48 -13.64 -5.53 -3.35
CA PHE A 48 -13.87 -4.67 -2.19
C PHE A 48 -15.31 -4.74 -1.71
N PRO A 49 -15.58 -4.57 -0.41
CA PRO A 49 -16.95 -4.52 0.09
C PRO A 49 -17.70 -3.34 -0.56
N LEU A 50 -19.02 -3.45 -0.65
CA LEU A 50 -19.85 -2.38 -1.23
C LEU A 50 -19.75 -1.08 -0.43
N GLU A 51 -19.81 -1.20 0.89
CA GLU A 51 -19.82 -0.09 1.81
C GLU A 51 -18.69 -0.17 2.82
N PHE A 52 -17.91 0.89 2.88
CA PHE A 52 -16.91 1.19 3.92
C PHE A 52 -16.51 2.67 3.80
N GLU A 53 -16.20 3.30 4.91
CA GLU A 53 -15.79 4.71 4.95
C GLU A 53 -14.26 4.85 5.10
N ARG A 54 -13.64 3.87 5.76
CA ARG A 54 -12.21 3.87 6.12
C ARG A 54 -11.47 2.78 5.38
N TYR A 55 -10.47 3.18 4.62
CA TYR A 55 -9.55 2.25 3.94
C TYR A 55 -8.21 2.18 4.65
N ILE A 56 -7.78 1.02 5.05
CA ILE A 56 -6.50 0.81 5.72
C ILE A 56 -5.66 -0.20 4.93
N GLU A 57 -4.58 0.27 4.30
CA GLU A 57 -3.57 -0.57 3.65
C GLU A 57 -2.50 -0.93 4.68
N VAL A 58 -2.56 -2.14 5.23
CA VAL A 58 -1.80 -2.57 6.42
C VAL A 58 -0.33 -2.83 6.09
N PHE A 59 -0.06 -3.37 4.90
CA PHE A 59 1.27 -3.67 4.37
C PHE A 59 1.44 -2.93 3.05
N GLY A 60 1.84 -1.68 3.16
CA GLY A 60 1.75 -0.73 2.04
C GLY A 60 2.66 -1.05 0.85
N GLY A 61 3.92 -1.38 1.08
CA GLY A 61 4.87 -1.62 0.01
C GLY A 61 4.86 -0.51 -1.04
N ALA A 62 4.61 -0.86 -2.31
CA ALA A 62 4.47 0.14 -3.37
C ALA A 62 3.10 0.82 -3.44
N GLY A 63 2.13 0.47 -2.60
CA GLY A 63 0.80 1.08 -2.58
C GLY A 63 -0.01 0.85 -3.86
N TRP A 64 0.19 -0.27 -4.56
CA TRP A 64 -0.47 -0.52 -5.85
C TRP A 64 -1.99 -0.48 -5.76
N VAL A 65 -2.56 -0.91 -4.65
CA VAL A 65 -4.01 -0.91 -4.43
C VAL A 65 -4.48 0.48 -4.01
N LEU A 66 -3.80 1.15 -3.09
CA LEU A 66 -4.09 2.53 -2.66
C LEU A 66 -4.11 3.51 -3.85
N PHE A 67 -3.12 3.43 -4.73
CA PHE A 67 -3.01 4.33 -5.88
C PHE A 67 -4.02 4.01 -6.98
N HIS A 68 -4.48 2.76 -7.08
CA HIS A 68 -5.39 2.32 -8.13
C HIS A 68 -6.87 2.53 -7.77
N LYS A 69 -7.23 2.34 -6.51
CA LYS A 69 -8.63 2.53 -6.08
C LYS A 69 -9.05 3.99 -6.03
N GLN A 70 -10.35 4.24 -6.10
CA GLN A 70 -10.89 5.57 -5.83
C GLN A 70 -10.64 5.98 -4.37
N PRO A 71 -10.33 7.26 -4.11
CA PRO A 71 -10.11 7.76 -2.74
C PRO A 71 -11.34 7.60 -1.84
N ASN A 72 -11.10 7.22 -0.58
CA ASN A 72 -12.08 7.28 0.50
C ASN A 72 -11.91 8.55 1.35
N ASP A 73 -12.91 8.85 2.18
CA ASP A 73 -12.83 9.99 3.09
C ASP A 73 -11.71 9.86 4.11
N MET A 74 -11.47 8.66 4.58
CA MET A 74 -10.33 8.31 5.44
C MET A 74 -9.51 7.19 4.83
N GLU A 75 -8.22 7.43 4.66
CA GLU A 75 -7.27 6.45 4.15
C GLU A 75 -6.02 6.40 5.01
N VAL A 76 -5.57 5.20 5.32
CA VAL A 76 -4.34 4.94 6.06
C VAL A 76 -3.43 4.06 5.23
N PHE A 77 -2.19 4.49 5.06
CA PHE A 77 -1.10 3.70 4.50
C PHE A 77 -0.12 3.35 5.62
N ASN A 78 0.19 2.10 5.80
CA ASN A 78 1.14 1.66 6.79
C ASN A 78 2.18 0.72 6.20
N ASP A 79 3.40 0.82 6.70
CA ASP A 79 4.43 -0.21 6.50
C ASP A 79 5.37 -0.23 7.71
N LEU A 80 5.89 -1.40 8.03
CA LEU A 80 6.85 -1.55 9.12
C LEU A 80 8.25 -1.01 8.72
N ASN A 81 8.54 -0.94 7.42
CA ASN A 81 9.82 -0.45 6.90
C ASN A 81 9.92 1.08 7.01
N GLY A 82 10.62 1.56 8.02
CA GLY A 82 10.80 3.00 8.28
C GLY A 82 11.46 3.76 7.12
N SER A 83 12.32 3.12 6.31
CA SER A 83 12.91 3.78 5.13
C SER A 83 11.88 3.99 4.03
N LEU A 84 10.97 3.05 3.87
CA LEU A 84 9.84 3.15 2.95
C LEU A 84 8.87 4.24 3.41
N VAL A 85 8.49 4.23 4.67
CA VAL A 85 7.60 5.25 5.26
C VAL A 85 8.21 6.65 5.14
N ASN A 86 9.51 6.80 5.39
CA ASN A 86 10.22 8.07 5.17
C ASN A 86 10.14 8.51 3.70
N LEU A 87 10.29 7.59 2.74
CA LEU A 87 10.13 7.89 1.31
C LEU A 87 8.72 8.42 1.01
N TYR A 88 7.66 7.74 1.50
CA TYR A 88 6.29 8.21 1.31
C TYR A 88 6.02 9.59 1.92
N ARG A 89 6.58 9.85 3.11
CA ARG A 89 6.49 11.18 3.74
C ARG A 89 7.17 12.24 2.88
N CYS A 90 8.38 11.99 2.39
CA CYS A 90 9.10 12.93 1.54
C CYS A 90 8.41 13.17 0.19
N VAL A 91 7.83 12.12 -0.42
CA VAL A 91 6.99 12.26 -1.62
C VAL A 91 5.79 13.18 -1.35
N ARG A 92 5.11 13.04 -0.21
CA ARG A 92 3.95 13.86 0.13
C ARG A 92 4.31 15.29 0.49
N GLU A 93 5.33 15.49 1.35
CA GLU A 93 5.62 16.77 1.97
C GLU A 93 6.62 17.62 1.16
N GLU A 94 7.61 16.99 0.54
CA GLU A 94 8.75 17.64 -0.07
C GLU A 94 9.11 17.08 -1.47
N PRO A 95 8.14 16.89 -2.38
CA PRO A 95 8.39 16.22 -3.67
C PRO A 95 9.46 16.95 -4.51
N GLU A 96 9.50 18.28 -4.49
CA GLU A 96 10.48 19.05 -5.25
C GLU A 96 11.91 18.83 -4.73
N LYS A 97 12.09 18.84 -3.39
CA LYS A 97 13.39 18.55 -2.80
C LYS A 97 13.83 17.12 -3.05
N LEU A 98 12.89 16.16 -3.01
CA LEU A 98 13.19 14.78 -3.36
C LEU A 98 13.67 14.66 -4.81
N LYS A 99 12.98 15.28 -5.77
CA LYS A 99 13.39 15.31 -7.19
C LYS A 99 14.77 15.98 -7.37
N GLU A 100 15.06 17.04 -6.62
CA GLU A 100 16.36 17.68 -6.64
C GLU A 100 17.48 16.75 -6.16
N GLU A 101 17.30 16.06 -5.05
CA GLU A 101 18.28 15.07 -4.58
C GLU A 101 18.45 13.90 -5.58
N LEU A 102 17.37 13.42 -6.19
CA LEU A 102 17.42 12.38 -7.22
C LEU A 102 18.18 12.80 -8.47
N ARG A 103 18.19 14.09 -8.79
CA ARG A 103 18.84 14.64 -9.98
C ARG A 103 20.35 14.36 -10.03
N TYR A 104 20.99 14.28 -8.88
CA TYR A 104 22.44 14.11 -8.76
C TYR A 104 22.88 12.66 -8.60
N LEU A 105 21.94 11.70 -8.55
CA LEU A 105 22.25 10.29 -8.36
C LEU A 105 22.46 9.60 -9.70
N LEU A 106 23.62 9.00 -9.87
CA LEU A 106 23.97 8.28 -11.10
C LEU A 106 23.53 6.80 -11.02
N ASN A 107 23.11 6.28 -12.17
CA ASN A 107 22.90 4.84 -12.34
C ASN A 107 24.26 4.14 -12.47
N SER A 108 24.98 4.05 -11.38
CA SER A 108 26.31 3.45 -11.32
C SER A 108 26.43 2.45 -10.18
N ARG A 109 27.25 1.43 -10.37
CA ARG A 109 27.55 0.44 -9.33
C ARG A 109 28.26 1.05 -8.12
N LEU A 110 29.06 2.08 -8.34
CA LEU A 110 29.78 2.78 -7.27
C LEU A 110 28.79 3.54 -6.37
N ASP A 111 27.92 4.35 -6.99
CA ASP A 111 26.91 5.13 -6.27
C ASP A 111 25.90 4.23 -5.57
N PHE A 112 25.49 3.12 -6.21
CA PHE A 112 24.62 2.12 -5.58
C PHE A 112 25.24 1.57 -4.29
N LYS A 113 26.53 1.20 -4.31
CA LYS A 113 27.23 0.73 -3.11
C LYS A 113 27.35 1.81 -2.04
N TYR A 114 27.66 3.04 -2.46
CA TYR A 114 27.77 4.19 -1.55
C TYR A 114 26.43 4.48 -0.84
N MET A 115 25.34 4.63 -1.60
CA MET A 115 24.00 4.86 -1.05
C MET A 115 23.60 3.77 -0.07
N LYS A 116 23.83 2.49 -0.43
CA LYS A 116 23.54 1.35 0.43
C LYS A 116 24.37 1.39 1.73
N GLN A 117 25.64 1.73 1.64
CA GLN A 117 26.52 1.87 2.82
C GLN A 117 26.02 2.99 3.74
N MET A 118 25.65 4.14 3.19
CA MET A 118 25.13 5.29 3.96
C MET A 118 23.83 4.94 4.71
N LEU A 119 22.92 4.22 4.07
CA LEU A 119 21.67 3.78 4.71
C LEU A 119 21.91 2.73 5.79
N ASN A 120 22.75 1.73 5.53
CA ASN A 120 23.05 0.68 6.49
C ASN A 120 23.80 1.19 7.72
N ALA A 121 24.69 2.15 7.53
CA ALA A 121 25.42 2.79 8.63
C ALA A 121 24.55 3.77 9.45
N GLN A 122 23.27 3.94 9.10
CA GLN A 122 22.38 4.94 9.71
C GLN A 122 23.03 6.33 9.75
N ALA A 123 23.74 6.69 8.67
CA ALA A 123 24.46 7.94 8.59
C ALA A 123 23.54 9.14 8.88
N ASN A 124 24.09 10.14 9.56
CA ASN A 124 23.35 11.36 9.84
C ASN A 124 23.24 12.24 8.57
N ILE A 125 22.26 11.91 7.74
CA ILE A 125 21.91 12.64 6.51
C ILE A 125 20.45 13.08 6.58
N PRO A 126 20.07 14.17 5.88
CA PRO A 126 18.69 14.65 5.85
C PRO A 126 17.71 13.57 5.38
N ASP A 127 16.49 13.56 5.91
CA ASP A 127 15.45 12.58 5.59
C ASP A 127 15.15 12.54 4.10
N VAL A 128 15.13 13.68 3.42
CA VAL A 128 14.90 13.76 1.97
C VAL A 128 16.04 13.06 1.18
N ARG A 129 17.29 13.25 1.58
CA ARG A 129 18.44 12.54 0.97
C ARG A 129 18.40 11.05 1.25
N ARG A 130 18.01 10.66 2.47
CA ARG A 130 17.76 9.27 2.84
C ARG A 130 16.68 8.65 1.95
N ALA A 131 15.57 9.36 1.73
CA ALA A 131 14.49 8.97 0.83
C ALA A 131 14.97 8.84 -0.61
N ALA A 132 15.76 9.80 -1.10
CA ALA A 132 16.33 9.74 -2.46
C ALA A 132 17.25 8.53 -2.66
N TYR A 133 18.13 8.24 -1.69
CA TYR A 133 18.99 7.07 -1.74
C TYR A 133 18.17 5.77 -1.74
N TYR A 134 17.16 5.68 -0.88
CA TYR A 134 16.30 4.50 -0.81
C TYR A 134 15.53 4.29 -2.12
N TYR A 135 14.96 5.35 -2.67
CA TYR A 135 14.28 5.32 -3.97
C TYR A 135 15.22 4.88 -5.10
N ALA A 136 16.41 5.47 -5.19
CA ALA A 136 17.41 5.08 -6.20
C ALA A 136 17.85 3.63 -6.04
N LEU A 137 18.02 3.12 -4.81
CA LEU A 137 18.30 1.70 -4.57
C LEU A 137 17.18 0.80 -5.10
N ILE A 138 15.90 1.15 -4.88
CA ILE A 138 14.77 0.40 -5.42
C ILE A 138 14.83 0.37 -6.95
N ARG A 139 15.04 1.53 -7.59
CA ARG A 139 15.01 1.68 -9.05
C ARG A 139 16.21 1.04 -9.76
N TYR A 140 17.37 1.06 -9.15
CA TYR A 140 18.62 0.56 -9.72
C TYR A 140 18.96 -0.88 -9.33
N SER A 141 18.20 -1.49 -8.40
CA SER A 141 18.47 -2.86 -7.97
C SER A 141 17.84 -3.91 -8.88
N TYR A 142 18.41 -5.10 -8.85
CA TYR A 142 17.77 -6.27 -9.42
C TYR A 142 16.46 -6.58 -8.66
N SER A 143 15.35 -6.71 -9.40
CA SER A 143 14.01 -7.01 -8.86
C SER A 143 13.51 -6.07 -7.76
N SER A 144 14.00 -4.82 -7.72
CA SER A 144 13.62 -3.81 -6.70
C SER A 144 13.92 -4.24 -5.25
N ALA A 145 14.84 -5.20 -5.07
CA ALA A 145 15.16 -5.80 -3.76
C ALA A 145 16.15 -4.98 -2.93
N THR A 146 16.67 -3.87 -3.44
CA THR A 146 17.71 -3.02 -2.80
C THR A 146 19.01 -3.74 -2.44
N ARG A 147 19.15 -5.02 -2.79
CA ARG A 147 20.28 -5.89 -2.40
C ARG A 147 21.47 -5.82 -3.35
N THR A 148 21.20 -5.94 -4.64
CA THR A 148 22.23 -6.01 -5.69
C THR A 148 21.91 -5.07 -6.84
N PHE A 149 22.94 -4.42 -7.38
CA PHE A 149 22.82 -3.54 -8.54
C PHE A 149 22.35 -4.31 -9.78
N GLY A 150 21.27 -3.84 -10.40
CA GLY A 150 20.64 -4.51 -11.53
C GLY A 150 21.33 -4.27 -12.88
N GLY A 151 22.05 -3.14 -13.01
CA GLY A 151 22.78 -2.79 -14.24
C GLY A 151 21.89 -2.49 -15.44
N GLN A 152 20.58 -2.29 -15.24
CA GLN A 152 19.66 -1.93 -16.32
C GLN A 152 19.61 -0.43 -16.54
N PRO A 153 19.55 0.06 -17.78
CA PRO A 153 19.36 1.48 -18.06
C PRO A 153 18.05 1.98 -17.45
N HIS A 154 18.15 3.02 -16.62
CA HIS A 154 16.99 3.70 -16.06
C HIS A 154 17.37 5.14 -15.72
N SER A 155 16.47 6.09 -16.03
CA SER A 155 16.62 7.49 -15.67
C SER A 155 15.60 7.83 -14.58
N LEU A 156 16.08 8.28 -13.42
CA LEU A 156 15.19 8.73 -12.33
C LEU A 156 14.34 9.94 -12.73
N TRP A 157 14.78 10.72 -13.72
CA TRP A 157 13.98 11.84 -14.22
C TRP A 157 12.68 11.41 -14.90
N SER A 158 12.67 10.22 -15.51
CA SER A 158 11.45 9.65 -16.10
C SER A 158 10.39 9.31 -15.07
N ASP A 159 10.76 9.23 -13.78
CA ASP A 159 9.86 8.92 -12.68
C ASP A 159 9.19 10.17 -12.07
N TYR A 160 9.67 11.38 -12.38
CA TYR A 160 9.16 12.62 -11.77
C TYR A 160 7.65 12.80 -11.93
N PRO A 161 7.03 12.56 -13.08
CA PRO A 161 5.58 12.66 -13.20
C PRO A 161 4.82 11.71 -12.28
N LEU A 162 5.39 10.52 -12.01
CA LEU A 162 4.79 9.56 -11.07
C LEU A 162 4.93 10.04 -9.62
N ILE A 163 6.06 10.65 -9.27
CA ILE A 163 6.28 11.25 -7.95
C ILE A 163 5.28 12.39 -7.73
N ASP A 164 5.08 13.26 -8.72
CA ASP A 164 4.13 14.38 -8.64
C ASP A 164 2.68 13.90 -8.50
N ALA A 165 2.29 12.87 -9.25
CA ALA A 165 0.97 12.26 -9.14
C ALA A 165 0.76 11.61 -7.76
N ALA A 166 1.77 10.88 -7.27
CA ALA A 166 1.73 10.28 -5.94
C ALA A 166 1.67 11.34 -4.83
N ALA A 167 2.43 12.43 -4.95
CA ALA A 167 2.40 13.54 -3.99
C ALA A 167 0.98 14.12 -3.85
N LYS A 168 0.29 14.37 -4.97
CA LYS A 168 -1.10 14.84 -4.98
C LYS A 168 -2.04 13.81 -4.34
N ARG A 169 -1.91 12.53 -4.70
CA ARG A 169 -2.77 11.44 -4.20
C ARG A 169 -2.63 11.24 -2.69
N LEU A 170 -1.43 11.42 -2.13
CA LEU A 170 -1.11 11.19 -0.73
C LEU A 170 -1.52 12.34 0.21
N GLN A 171 -1.95 13.50 -0.29
CA GLN A 171 -2.22 14.69 0.55
C GLN A 171 -3.20 14.44 1.70
N ARG A 172 -4.17 13.53 1.51
CA ARG A 172 -5.17 13.20 2.53
C ARG A 172 -4.97 11.82 3.18
N VAL A 173 -3.90 11.11 2.81
CA VAL A 173 -3.60 9.78 3.35
C VAL A 173 -2.83 9.92 4.65
N VAL A 174 -3.29 9.26 5.71
CA VAL A 174 -2.53 9.11 6.95
C VAL A 174 -1.42 8.10 6.71
N ILE A 175 -0.18 8.47 6.98
CA ILE A 175 0.99 7.60 6.83
C ILE A 175 1.46 7.15 8.20
N GLU A 176 1.40 5.85 8.45
CA GLU A 176 1.82 5.20 9.70
C GLU A 176 3.07 4.36 9.50
N ASN A 177 3.81 4.14 10.59
CA ASN A 177 4.94 3.21 10.64
C ASN A 177 4.78 2.34 11.89
N LYS A 178 3.85 1.41 11.82
CA LYS A 178 3.44 0.60 12.97
C LYS A 178 3.49 -0.89 12.67
N ASP A 179 3.62 -1.66 13.72
CA ASP A 179 3.32 -3.09 13.71
C ASP A 179 1.87 -3.32 13.25
N CYS A 180 1.66 -4.33 12.39
CA CYS A 180 0.39 -4.57 11.74
C CYS A 180 -0.74 -4.90 12.72
N LEU A 181 -0.46 -5.68 13.78
CA LEU A 181 -1.48 -6.06 14.77
C LEU A 181 -1.97 -4.83 15.53
N LYS A 182 -1.04 -4.00 16.02
CA LYS A 182 -1.36 -2.74 16.70
C LYS A 182 -2.07 -1.74 15.81
N LEU A 183 -1.73 -1.72 14.51
CA LEU A 183 -2.43 -0.87 13.55
C LEU A 183 -3.88 -1.30 13.38
N ILE A 184 -4.12 -2.60 13.17
CA ILE A 184 -5.45 -3.17 13.00
C ILE A 184 -6.30 -2.86 14.23
N GLU A 185 -5.83 -3.15 15.43
CA GLU A 185 -6.52 -2.83 16.70
C GLU A 185 -6.86 -1.34 16.83
N GLN A 186 -5.93 -0.45 16.45
CA GLN A 186 -6.13 1.00 16.54
C GLN A 186 -7.23 1.51 15.60
N TYR A 187 -7.29 0.97 14.39
CA TYR A 187 -8.17 1.45 13.33
C TYR A 187 -9.45 0.61 13.17
N ASP A 188 -9.63 -0.46 13.95
CA ASP A 188 -10.83 -1.30 13.88
C ASP A 188 -12.09 -0.54 14.28
N ARG A 189 -13.04 -0.49 13.35
CA ARG A 189 -14.41 0.05 13.47
C ARG A 189 -15.29 -0.72 12.50
N PRO A 190 -16.62 -0.74 12.72
CA PRO A 190 -17.55 -1.43 11.81
C PRO A 190 -17.51 -0.94 10.36
N ASP A 191 -17.12 0.32 10.14
CA ASP A 191 -16.96 0.98 8.83
C ASP A 191 -15.54 0.91 8.26
N SER A 192 -14.62 0.20 8.93
CA SER A 192 -13.23 0.02 8.49
C SER A 192 -13.11 -1.14 7.52
N PHE A 193 -12.30 -0.94 6.49
CA PHE A 193 -11.88 -1.98 5.56
C PHE A 193 -10.36 -2.07 5.52
N PHE A 194 -9.83 -3.23 5.89
CA PHE A 194 -8.41 -3.54 5.93
C PHE A 194 -8.01 -4.33 4.68
N TYR A 195 -7.10 -3.77 3.87
CA TYR A 195 -6.42 -4.53 2.85
C TYR A 195 -5.05 -4.98 3.38
N CYS A 196 -4.81 -6.28 3.36
CA CYS A 196 -3.63 -6.92 3.89
C CYS A 196 -2.88 -7.71 2.82
N ASP A 197 -1.59 -7.41 2.63
CA ASP A 197 -0.65 -8.13 1.76
C ASP A 197 0.64 -8.43 2.53
N PRO A 198 0.58 -9.33 3.54
CA PRO A 198 1.70 -9.61 4.41
C PRO A 198 2.83 -10.35 3.68
N PRO A 199 4.03 -10.47 4.30
CA PRO A 199 5.06 -11.40 3.85
C PRO A 199 4.47 -12.81 3.69
N TYR A 200 4.73 -13.44 2.54
CA TYR A 200 4.17 -14.75 2.23
C TYR A 200 4.79 -15.85 3.10
N TYR A 201 3.99 -16.83 3.42
CA TYR A 201 4.43 -18.01 4.18
C TYR A 201 5.58 -18.72 3.45
N ASN A 202 6.65 -19.04 4.17
CA ASN A 202 7.91 -19.58 3.64
C ASN A 202 8.68 -18.68 2.65
N ALA A 203 8.31 -17.40 2.52
CA ALA A 203 9.04 -16.43 1.70
C ALA A 203 10.02 -15.55 2.50
N ASP A 204 10.37 -15.92 3.72
CA ASP A 204 11.19 -15.15 4.68
C ASP A 204 12.52 -14.67 4.10
N LYS A 205 13.06 -15.40 3.12
CA LYS A 205 14.32 -15.02 2.43
C LYS A 205 14.18 -13.78 1.54
N CYS A 206 12.95 -13.38 1.22
CA CYS A 206 12.66 -12.23 0.35
C CYS A 206 12.48 -10.93 1.14
N TYR A 207 12.17 -11.02 2.43
CA TYR A 207 11.90 -9.87 3.30
C TYR A 207 12.95 -9.78 4.42
N ASP A 208 13.20 -8.57 4.93
CA ASP A 208 14.18 -8.35 6.01
C ASP A 208 13.69 -8.82 7.40
N THR A 209 12.52 -9.45 7.47
CA THR A 209 11.92 -10.03 8.70
C THR A 209 12.64 -11.28 9.20
N ALA A 210 13.45 -11.93 8.35
CA ALA A 210 14.23 -13.14 8.74
C ALA A 210 15.17 -12.93 9.94
N SER A 211 15.54 -11.68 10.25
CA SER A 211 16.40 -11.34 11.40
C SER A 211 15.66 -11.28 12.74
N GLN A 212 14.32 -11.36 12.76
CA GLN A 212 13.46 -11.19 13.95
C GLN A 212 12.58 -12.41 14.29
N GLY A 213 12.91 -13.60 13.80
CA GLY A 213 12.13 -14.80 14.10
C GLY A 213 10.99 -15.12 13.14
N GLY A 214 10.91 -14.42 12.01
CA GLY A 214 9.84 -14.58 11.02
C GLY A 214 8.62 -13.66 11.26
N PHE A 215 7.65 -13.72 10.34
CA PHE A 215 6.39 -13.01 10.46
C PHE A 215 5.37 -13.84 11.25
N ASP A 216 4.63 -13.21 12.16
CA ASP A 216 3.60 -13.88 12.97
C ASP A 216 2.29 -14.05 12.19
N HIS A 217 2.23 -15.11 11.38
CA HIS A 217 1.07 -15.44 10.56
C HIS A 217 -0.16 -15.81 11.40
N ALA A 218 0.05 -16.49 12.53
CA ALA A 218 -1.04 -16.89 13.43
C ALA A 218 -1.62 -15.67 14.16
N GLY A 219 -0.76 -14.80 14.70
CA GLY A 219 -1.20 -13.56 15.34
C GLY A 219 -1.98 -12.64 14.40
N LEU A 220 -1.60 -12.58 13.11
CA LEU A 220 -2.38 -11.83 12.11
C LEU A 220 -3.76 -12.48 11.90
N ALA A 221 -3.83 -13.82 11.79
CA ALA A 221 -5.09 -14.52 11.61
C ALA A 221 -6.03 -14.31 12.80
N ASP A 222 -5.52 -14.48 14.03
CA ASP A 222 -6.28 -14.27 15.26
C ASP A 222 -6.80 -12.82 15.37
N THR A 223 -5.96 -11.84 15.03
CA THR A 223 -6.34 -10.43 15.05
C THR A 223 -7.45 -10.14 14.05
N LEU A 224 -7.31 -10.59 12.79
CA LEU A 224 -8.30 -10.35 11.74
C LEU A 224 -9.64 -11.05 12.00
N GLN A 225 -9.66 -12.17 12.71
CA GLN A 225 -10.90 -12.84 13.12
C GLN A 225 -11.65 -12.07 14.21
N GLY A 226 -10.95 -11.27 15.02
CA GLY A 226 -11.53 -10.51 16.12
C GLY A 226 -12.04 -9.12 15.76
N ILE A 227 -11.83 -8.62 14.53
CA ILE A 227 -12.19 -7.25 14.16
C ILE A 227 -13.71 -7.07 13.95
N SER A 228 -14.17 -5.84 14.17
CA SER A 228 -15.54 -5.40 13.86
C SER A 228 -15.69 -4.99 12.39
N GLY A 229 -14.58 -4.61 11.76
CA GLY A 229 -14.51 -4.18 10.38
C GLY A 229 -14.46 -5.34 9.38
N LYS A 230 -14.20 -4.98 8.11
CA LYS A 230 -14.03 -5.93 7.02
C LYS A 230 -12.55 -6.04 6.64
N PHE A 231 -12.14 -7.21 6.17
CA PHE A 231 -10.80 -7.36 5.60
C PHE A 231 -10.79 -8.12 4.28
N LEU A 232 -9.83 -7.79 3.44
CA LEU A 232 -9.41 -8.59 2.28
C LEU A 232 -7.90 -8.83 2.38
N LEU A 233 -7.52 -10.10 2.42
CA LEU A 233 -6.15 -10.54 2.62
C LEU A 233 -5.68 -11.29 1.39
N SER A 234 -4.51 -10.95 0.85
CA SER A 234 -3.85 -11.72 -0.21
C SER A 234 -2.69 -12.54 0.35
N TYR A 235 -2.60 -13.81 -0.05
CA TYR A 235 -1.57 -14.74 0.41
C TYR A 235 -1.19 -15.75 -0.67
N ASN A 236 0.01 -16.38 -0.52
CA ASN A 236 0.31 -17.57 -1.30
C ASN A 236 -0.55 -18.76 -0.85
N ASP A 237 -1.00 -19.56 -1.83
CA ASP A 237 -1.78 -20.77 -1.56
C ASP A 237 -0.88 -21.85 -0.97
N CYS A 238 -1.10 -22.17 0.30
CA CYS A 238 -0.47 -23.29 0.98
C CYS A 238 -1.38 -23.84 2.08
N PRO A 239 -1.18 -25.13 2.48
CA PRO A 239 -2.03 -25.77 3.49
C PRO A 239 -2.06 -25.04 4.83
N GLU A 240 -0.93 -24.45 5.24
CA GLU A 240 -0.79 -23.75 6.51
C GLU A 240 -1.67 -22.49 6.55
N ILE A 241 -1.66 -21.69 5.49
CA ILE A 241 -2.50 -20.49 5.40
C ILE A 241 -3.98 -20.89 5.30
N ARG A 242 -4.32 -21.91 4.49
CA ARG A 242 -5.70 -22.39 4.44
C ARG A 242 -6.20 -22.85 5.80
N ALA A 243 -5.36 -23.54 6.60
CA ALA A 243 -5.71 -23.99 7.95
C ALA A 243 -5.95 -22.82 8.92
N LEU A 244 -5.15 -21.74 8.84
CA LEU A 244 -5.31 -20.55 9.69
C LEU A 244 -6.63 -19.82 9.46
N TYR A 245 -7.16 -19.83 8.23
CA TYR A 245 -8.38 -19.10 7.85
C TYR A 245 -9.60 -20.01 7.59
N SER A 246 -9.53 -21.30 7.94
CA SER A 246 -10.62 -22.27 7.73
C SER A 246 -11.65 -22.20 8.85
N HIS A 247 -12.34 -21.06 9.00
CA HIS A 247 -13.36 -20.82 10.02
C HIS A 247 -14.67 -20.36 9.40
N ASP A 248 -15.78 -20.53 10.15
CA ASP A 248 -17.08 -20.04 9.74
C ASP A 248 -17.06 -18.52 9.52
N GLY A 249 -17.69 -18.08 8.44
CA GLY A 249 -17.75 -16.66 8.06
C GLY A 249 -16.53 -16.15 7.29
N ILE A 250 -15.52 -16.98 7.04
CA ILE A 250 -14.38 -16.64 6.18
C ILE A 250 -14.57 -17.23 4.78
N MET A 251 -14.39 -16.40 3.77
CA MET A 251 -14.39 -16.78 2.36
C MET A 251 -12.95 -16.88 1.84
N ILE A 252 -12.61 -17.99 1.19
CA ILE A 252 -11.29 -18.24 0.58
C ILE A 252 -11.47 -18.45 -0.90
N GLU A 253 -10.95 -17.55 -1.72
CA GLU A 253 -10.91 -17.67 -3.17
C GLU A 253 -9.49 -17.96 -3.65
N SER A 254 -9.35 -18.91 -4.59
CA SER A 254 -8.07 -19.13 -5.28
C SER A 254 -8.03 -18.30 -6.54
N THR A 255 -6.93 -17.56 -6.73
CA THR A 255 -6.65 -16.82 -7.97
C THR A 255 -5.25 -17.16 -8.46
N GLU A 256 -4.95 -16.82 -9.71
CA GLU A 256 -3.67 -17.13 -10.31
C GLU A 256 -2.89 -15.86 -10.62
N ARG A 257 -1.65 -15.80 -10.17
CA ARG A 257 -0.76 -14.69 -10.44
C ARG A 257 0.34 -15.07 -11.43
N LEU A 258 0.49 -14.30 -12.50
CA LEU A 258 1.67 -14.36 -13.35
C LEU A 258 2.87 -13.72 -12.62
N SER A 259 3.90 -14.50 -12.31
CA SER A 259 5.11 -13.97 -11.69
C SER A 259 5.92 -13.12 -12.68
N ASN A 260 6.19 -11.87 -12.34
CA ASN A 260 7.08 -11.00 -13.10
C ASN A 260 8.54 -11.52 -13.16
N LEU A 261 8.97 -12.31 -12.18
CA LEU A 261 10.28 -12.97 -12.13
C LEU A 261 10.30 -14.22 -13.03
N ALA A 262 9.23 -15.02 -13.03
CA ALA A 262 9.11 -16.21 -13.84
C ALA A 262 9.00 -15.86 -15.34
N GLN A 263 8.43 -14.71 -15.71
CA GLN A 263 8.37 -14.26 -17.11
C GLN A 263 9.75 -14.12 -17.76
N ARG A 264 10.82 -13.93 -16.96
CA ARG A 264 12.21 -13.83 -17.50
C ARG A 264 12.93 -15.17 -17.61
N TYR A 265 12.54 -16.19 -16.83
CA TYR A 265 13.26 -17.47 -16.72
C TYR A 265 12.40 -18.70 -17.03
N ASP A 266 11.10 -18.64 -16.72
CA ASP A 266 10.11 -19.68 -17.01
C ASP A 266 8.82 -18.98 -17.46
N GLY A 267 8.69 -18.70 -18.74
CA GLY A 267 7.52 -18.00 -19.29
C GLY A 267 6.23 -18.77 -19.01
N GLY A 268 5.37 -18.23 -18.17
CA GLY A 268 4.04 -18.78 -17.91
C GLY A 268 3.86 -19.51 -16.58
N ARG A 269 4.83 -19.54 -15.67
CA ARG A 269 4.62 -20.13 -14.36
C ARG A 269 3.65 -19.28 -13.53
N GLN A 270 2.48 -19.82 -13.30
CA GLN A 270 1.45 -19.27 -12.45
C GLN A 270 1.78 -19.61 -10.99
N TYR A 271 1.58 -18.66 -10.10
CA TYR A 271 1.68 -18.90 -8.66
C TYR A 271 0.28 -18.79 -8.09
N PRO A 272 -0.24 -19.87 -7.50
CA PRO A 272 -1.54 -19.84 -6.88
C PRO A 272 -1.52 -18.84 -5.72
N GLU A 273 -2.51 -17.97 -5.69
CA GLU A 273 -2.69 -16.94 -4.69
C GLU A 273 -4.09 -17.05 -4.09
N LEU A 274 -4.21 -16.77 -2.80
CA LEU A 274 -5.48 -16.75 -2.09
C LEU A 274 -5.92 -15.31 -1.88
N LEU A 275 -7.22 -15.07 -2.06
CA LEU A 275 -7.92 -13.90 -1.55
C LEU A 275 -8.86 -14.37 -0.44
N ILE A 276 -8.66 -13.85 0.76
CA ILE A 276 -9.34 -14.29 1.98
C ILE A 276 -10.09 -13.10 2.58
N SER A 277 -11.37 -13.25 2.92
CA SER A 277 -12.20 -12.16 3.44
C SER A 277 -13.21 -12.66 4.48
N ASN A 278 -13.71 -11.73 5.32
CA ASN A 278 -14.81 -11.97 6.25
C ASN A 278 -16.17 -11.46 5.74
N TYR A 279 -16.31 -11.31 4.42
CA TYR A 279 -17.54 -10.88 3.74
C TYR A 279 -17.62 -11.52 2.34
N ASP A 280 -18.80 -11.44 1.70
CA ASP A 280 -19.02 -11.95 0.33
C ASP A 280 -18.39 -10.99 -0.72
N THR A 281 -17.27 -11.40 -1.32
CA THR A 281 -16.52 -10.64 -2.32
C THR A 281 -17.23 -10.57 -3.68
N THR A 282 -18.26 -11.42 -3.92
CA THR A 282 -19.00 -11.45 -5.20
C THR A 282 -20.15 -10.45 -5.26
N GLU A 283 -20.47 -9.80 -4.14
CA GLU A 283 -21.60 -8.87 -4.02
C GLU A 283 -21.49 -7.70 -4.99
N ARG A 284 -20.28 -7.09 -5.10
CA ARG A 284 -20.01 -5.98 -6.01
C ARG A 284 -20.18 -6.37 -7.48
N ALA A 285 -19.71 -7.55 -7.87
CA ALA A 285 -19.85 -8.06 -9.24
C ALA A 285 -21.32 -8.28 -9.60
N ARG A 286 -22.11 -8.88 -8.70
CA ARG A 286 -23.56 -9.09 -8.91
C ARG A 286 -24.32 -7.79 -9.09
N MET A 287 -23.99 -6.75 -8.34
CA MET A 287 -24.64 -5.44 -8.50
C MET A 287 -24.29 -4.79 -9.85
N THR A 288 -23.06 -4.93 -10.31
CA THR A 288 -22.63 -4.39 -11.61
C THR A 288 -23.37 -5.11 -12.75
N GLU A 289 -23.55 -6.43 -12.68
CA GLU A 289 -24.32 -7.20 -13.64
C GLU A 289 -25.81 -6.78 -13.66
N GLN A 290 -26.42 -6.57 -12.50
CA GLN A 290 -27.80 -6.10 -12.40
C GLN A 290 -28.01 -4.70 -13.03
N LEU A 291 -27.11 -3.76 -12.76
CA LEU A 291 -27.17 -2.43 -13.36
C LEU A 291 -27.07 -2.49 -14.90
N THR A 292 -26.20 -3.35 -15.44
CA THR A 292 -26.06 -3.54 -16.89
C THR A 292 -27.34 -4.09 -17.55
N ILE A 293 -28.09 -4.95 -16.87
CA ILE A 293 -29.36 -5.49 -17.36
C ILE A 293 -30.44 -4.39 -17.38
N PHE A 294 -30.53 -3.57 -16.35
CA PHE A 294 -31.48 -2.44 -16.31
C PHE A 294 -31.18 -1.35 -17.36
N ASP A 295 -29.89 -1.06 -17.59
CA ASP A 295 -29.47 -0.09 -18.62
C ASP A 295 -29.77 -0.56 -20.05
N LEU A 296 -29.90 -1.86 -20.28
CA LEU A 296 -30.29 -2.44 -21.58
C LEU A 296 -31.80 -2.31 -21.83
N ASP A 297 -32.64 -2.40 -20.80
CA ASP A 297 -34.09 -2.30 -20.92
C ASP A 297 -34.54 -0.85 -21.24
N GLU A 298 -33.84 0.19 -20.79
CA GLU A 298 -34.13 1.59 -21.14
C GLU A 298 -33.77 1.97 -22.59
N ARG A 299 -32.99 1.16 -23.31
CA ARG A 299 -32.63 1.38 -24.72
C ARG A 299 -33.55 0.69 -25.72
N ILE A 300 -34.56 -0.04 -25.24
CA ILE A 300 -35.50 -0.81 -26.08
C ILE A 300 -36.92 -0.15 -26.10
N ILE A 301 -37.11 0.96 -25.41
CA ILE A 301 -38.28 1.79 -25.47
C ILE A 301 -37.91 3.13 -26.18
#